data_bf001865538418bfc6eda60939076660
#
_entry.id   bf001865538418bfc6eda60939076660
#
_cell.length_a   1.000
_cell.length_b   1.000
_cell.length_c   1.000
_cell.angle_alpha   90.00
_cell.angle_beta   90.00
_cell.angle_gamma   90.00
#
_symmetry.space_group_name_H-M   'P 1'
#
loop_
_entity.id
_entity.type
_entity.pdbx_description
1 polymer ?
#
loop_
_entity_poly.entity_id
_entity_poly.type
_entity_poly.pdbx_seq_one_letter_code
_entity_poly.pdbx_strand_id
1 'polypeptide(L)'
;MINEVTLPLVTNEEQILTYYEGVSEQIAHFQLEQQTLGHYTYHRWQAQVKQEATFEGRMDIPSLRLYFVTQTHKGIQIEVDKSISTAKAGTHNIFFGREECTGKDFLHKGDTIEVIALAISAEQFAQIATQYPETFMSWYERYQRSGNFILSPDYSLPTTFAMQTALSQLQQASLLGKASRPYAELKVQELLLLQLYQYEQQQSQSCQYCKTQTDVQKMYEVRDMLTAQLNTTPTITELARAVGTNEKKLCY
;
A
#
# COMPACT_ATOMS: atom_id res chain seq x y z
N MET A 1 22.19 4.35 16.47
CA MET A 1 22.50 3.79 15.14
C MET A 1 21.23 3.14 14.62
N ILE A 2 20.78 3.50 13.43
CA ILE A 2 19.63 2.87 12.75
C ILE A 2 20.21 1.64 12.06
N ASN A 3 19.61 0.47 12.30
CA ASN A 3 20.04 -0.76 11.65
C ASN A 3 19.44 -0.82 10.24
N GLU A 4 20.28 -0.88 9.23
CA GLU A 4 19.86 -1.06 7.83
C GLU A 4 19.78 -2.56 7.53
N VAL A 5 18.68 -2.97 6.93
CA VAL A 5 18.45 -4.36 6.51
C VAL A 5 18.08 -4.36 5.04
N THR A 6 18.88 -5.02 4.22
CA THR A 6 18.59 -5.17 2.80
C THR A 6 17.76 -6.44 2.59
N LEU A 7 16.57 -6.29 2.03
CA LEU A 7 15.74 -7.43 1.64
C LEU A 7 16.31 -8.07 0.36
N PRO A 8 16.23 -9.40 0.22
CA PRO A 8 16.75 -10.09 -0.95
C PRO A 8 16.01 -9.69 -2.22
N LEU A 9 16.74 -9.72 -3.32
CA LEU A 9 16.22 -9.52 -4.66
C LEU A 9 15.20 -10.61 -5.01
N VAL A 10 14.06 -10.19 -5.55
CA VAL A 10 13.07 -11.11 -6.10
C VAL A 10 13.58 -11.60 -7.45
N THR A 11 14.06 -12.82 -7.55
CA THR A 11 14.40 -13.46 -8.82
C THR A 11 13.14 -14.02 -9.49
N ASN A 12 13.10 -13.98 -10.82
CA ASN A 12 11.96 -14.40 -11.65
C ASN A 12 11.76 -15.94 -11.75
N GLU A 13 12.35 -16.73 -10.88
CA GLU A 13 12.19 -18.17 -10.93
C GLU A 13 10.90 -18.61 -10.25
N GLU A 14 10.19 -19.55 -10.87
CA GLU A 14 9.03 -20.26 -10.32
C GLU A 14 9.43 -21.05 -9.07
N GLN A 15 9.59 -20.36 -7.95
CA GLN A 15 9.79 -21.00 -6.67
C GLN A 15 8.69 -20.54 -5.71
N ILE A 16 7.97 -21.50 -5.19
CA ILE A 16 7.21 -21.33 -3.96
C ILE A 16 8.27 -21.19 -2.87
N LEU A 17 8.68 -19.95 -2.61
CA LEU A 17 9.58 -19.65 -1.50
C LEU A 17 8.74 -19.63 -0.23
N THR A 18 8.75 -20.76 0.44
CA THR A 18 8.43 -20.85 1.83
C THR A 18 9.46 -20.06 2.62
N TYR A 19 9.03 -18.96 3.24
CA TYR A 19 9.70 -18.25 4.32
C TYR A 19 11.19 -17.88 4.12
N TYR A 20 11.47 -16.60 4.10
CA TYR A 20 12.81 -16.06 4.21
C TYR A 20 13.06 -15.49 5.61
N GLU A 21 13.91 -16.16 6.39
CA GLU A 21 14.48 -15.65 7.62
C GLU A 21 15.83 -14.99 7.30
N GLY A 22 15.82 -13.75 6.83
CA GLY A 22 17.05 -13.08 6.38
C GLY A 22 17.46 -11.89 7.23
N VAL A 23 16.63 -11.50 8.16
CA VAL A 23 16.88 -10.37 9.05
C VAL A 23 17.49 -10.88 10.35
N SER A 24 18.53 -10.21 10.87
CA SER A 24 19.04 -10.52 12.19
C SER A 24 17.90 -10.55 13.22
N GLU A 25 17.70 -11.67 13.89
CA GLU A 25 16.69 -11.81 14.95
C GLU A 25 16.83 -10.80 16.09
N GLN A 26 17.99 -10.18 16.20
CA GLN A 26 18.23 -9.08 17.15
C GLN A 26 17.52 -7.79 16.77
N ILE A 27 17.27 -7.58 15.47
CA ILE A 27 16.64 -6.37 14.92
C ILE A 27 15.14 -6.57 14.77
N ALA A 28 14.75 -7.65 14.11
CA ALA A 28 13.35 -8.01 13.93
C ALA A 28 13.21 -9.52 13.68
N HIS A 29 12.07 -10.07 14.09
CA HIS A 29 11.64 -11.36 13.55
C HIS A 29 10.86 -11.05 12.27
N PHE A 30 11.45 -11.41 11.12
CA PHE A 30 10.92 -11.09 9.80
C PHE A 30 10.55 -12.35 9.05
N GLN A 31 9.39 -12.34 8.40
CA GLN A 31 8.92 -13.42 7.54
C GLN A 31 8.47 -12.83 6.20
N LEU A 32 8.90 -13.42 5.11
CA LEU A 32 8.49 -13.07 3.75
C LEU A 32 7.89 -14.29 3.06
N GLU A 33 6.63 -14.17 2.67
CA GLU A 33 5.95 -15.09 1.78
C GLU A 33 5.94 -14.46 0.37
N GLN A 34 6.38 -15.24 -0.62
CA GLN A 34 6.35 -14.83 -2.02
C GLN A 34 5.69 -15.90 -2.87
N GLN A 35 4.83 -15.48 -3.77
CA GLN A 35 4.15 -16.37 -4.70
C GLN A 35 4.01 -15.73 -6.08
N THR A 36 4.33 -16.48 -7.14
CA THR A 36 4.03 -16.08 -8.52
C THR A 36 2.59 -16.44 -8.86
N LEU A 37 1.81 -15.44 -9.26
CA LEU A 37 0.40 -15.54 -9.62
C LEU A 37 0.25 -15.20 -11.13
N GLY A 38 0.71 -16.08 -12.01
CA GLY A 38 0.74 -15.82 -13.44
C GLY A 38 1.72 -14.72 -13.82
N HIS A 39 1.21 -13.58 -14.26
CA HIS A 39 1.99 -12.40 -14.63
C HIS A 39 2.23 -11.43 -13.46
N TYR A 40 1.80 -11.80 -12.27
CA TYR A 40 1.89 -10.98 -11.06
C TYR A 40 2.70 -11.71 -10.00
N THR A 41 3.30 -10.95 -9.08
CA THR A 41 3.96 -11.52 -7.91
C THR A 41 3.28 -10.99 -6.65
N TYR A 42 2.87 -11.90 -5.80
CA TYR A 42 2.35 -11.62 -4.48
C TYR A 42 3.48 -11.69 -3.46
N HIS A 43 3.56 -10.70 -2.60
CA HIS A 43 4.45 -10.65 -1.46
C HIS A 43 3.63 -10.35 -0.21
N ARG A 44 3.87 -11.10 0.83
CA ARG A 44 3.39 -10.78 2.18
C ARG A 44 4.58 -10.81 3.11
N TRP A 45 4.87 -9.71 3.73
CA TRP A 45 5.90 -9.69 4.74
C TRP A 45 5.34 -9.26 6.10
N GLN A 46 5.89 -9.86 7.16
CA GLN A 46 5.54 -9.59 8.54
C GLN A 46 6.83 -9.33 9.31
N ALA A 47 6.78 -8.38 10.24
CA ALA A 47 7.91 -8.08 11.10
C ALA A 47 7.46 -7.79 12.53
N GLN A 48 8.12 -8.42 13.50
CA GLN A 48 8.07 -8.03 14.90
C GLN A 48 9.36 -7.25 15.20
N VAL A 49 9.26 -5.95 15.29
CA VAL A 49 10.41 -5.03 15.33
C VAL A 49 10.95 -4.94 16.75
N LYS A 50 12.16 -5.42 17.00
CA LYS A 50 12.83 -5.42 18.30
C LYS A 50 13.68 -4.16 18.55
N GLN A 51 14.16 -3.53 17.47
CA GLN A 51 14.95 -2.30 17.49
C GLN A 51 14.50 -1.39 16.34
N GLU A 52 14.74 -0.08 16.44
CA GLU A 52 14.52 0.83 15.30
C GLU A 52 15.31 0.31 14.10
N ALA A 53 14.65 0.19 12.95
CA ALA A 53 15.24 -0.36 11.75
C ALA A 53 14.76 0.34 10.49
N THR A 54 15.61 0.35 9.47
CA THR A 54 15.25 0.73 8.12
C THR A 54 15.38 -0.51 7.24
N PHE A 55 14.29 -0.91 6.61
CA PHE A 55 14.30 -1.98 5.63
C PHE A 55 14.45 -1.38 4.24
N GLU A 56 15.50 -1.76 3.55
CA GLU A 56 15.77 -1.32 2.20
C GLU A 56 15.42 -2.43 1.21
N GLY A 57 14.46 -2.13 0.33
CA GLY A 57 14.07 -2.99 -0.77
C GLY A 57 14.52 -2.41 -2.11
N ARG A 58 15.15 -3.24 -2.95
CA ARG A 58 15.53 -2.85 -4.30
C ARG A 58 14.57 -3.42 -5.33
N MET A 59 14.20 -2.62 -6.29
CA MET A 59 13.47 -3.05 -7.48
C MET A 59 14.42 -3.02 -8.67
N ASP A 60 14.76 -4.19 -9.21
CA ASP A 60 15.64 -4.29 -10.37
C ASP A 60 14.85 -4.43 -11.68
N ILE A 61 13.55 -4.70 -11.58
CA ILE A 61 12.66 -4.88 -12.73
C ILE A 61 11.60 -3.78 -12.70
N PRO A 62 11.42 -3.04 -13.83
CA PRO A 62 10.36 -2.07 -13.95
C PRO A 62 9.00 -2.68 -13.63
N SER A 63 8.33 -2.14 -12.63
CA SER A 63 7.05 -2.68 -12.17
C SER A 63 6.23 -1.66 -11.41
N LEU A 64 4.91 -1.91 -11.35
CA LEU A 64 4.03 -1.30 -10.37
C LEU A 64 3.96 -2.21 -9.16
N ARG A 65 3.97 -1.63 -7.96
CA ARG A 65 3.71 -2.35 -6.71
C ARG A 65 2.51 -1.76 -6.01
N LEU A 66 1.44 -2.55 -5.95
CA LEU A 66 0.28 -2.25 -5.12
C LEU A 66 0.65 -2.64 -3.70
N TYR A 67 0.66 -1.68 -2.79
CA TYR A 67 1.16 -1.83 -1.44
C TYR A 67 0.02 -1.60 -0.43
N PHE A 68 -0.22 -2.58 0.45
CA PHE A 68 -1.27 -2.54 1.47
C PHE A 68 -0.68 -2.81 2.84
N VAL A 69 -0.80 -1.86 3.76
CA VAL A 69 -0.41 -2.03 5.16
C VAL A 69 -1.61 -2.59 5.91
N THR A 70 -1.57 -3.85 6.26
CA THR A 70 -2.67 -4.53 6.95
C THR A 70 -2.55 -4.43 8.47
N GLN A 71 -1.32 -4.34 8.99
CA GLN A 71 -1.05 -4.20 10.41
C GLN A 71 0.14 -3.28 10.68
N THR A 72 -0.02 -2.36 11.60
CA THR A 72 1.00 -1.58 12.31
C THR A 72 0.33 -0.81 13.44
N HIS A 73 1.03 -0.54 14.53
CA HIS A 73 0.54 0.29 15.63
C HIS A 73 1.13 1.70 15.61
N LYS A 74 2.35 1.82 15.06
CA LYS A 74 3.09 3.09 15.05
C LYS A 74 3.14 3.78 13.69
N GLY A 75 2.74 3.07 12.64
CA GLY A 75 2.86 3.50 11.26
C GLY A 75 4.23 3.16 10.66
N ILE A 76 4.30 3.26 9.34
CA ILE A 76 5.50 3.02 8.55
C ILE A 76 5.77 4.28 7.74
N GLN A 77 6.98 4.81 7.77
CA GLN A 77 7.43 5.79 6.78
C GLN A 77 8.07 5.04 5.62
N ILE A 78 7.59 5.33 4.43
CA ILE A 78 8.03 4.70 3.19
C ILE A 78 8.71 5.78 2.36
N GLU A 79 9.99 5.62 2.11
CA GLU A 79 10.77 6.50 1.24
C GLU A 79 11.01 5.82 -0.09
N VAL A 80 10.80 6.54 -1.18
CA VAL A 80 11.10 6.10 -2.54
C VAL A 80 11.67 7.24 -3.31
N ASP A 81 12.88 7.07 -3.78
CA ASP A 81 13.68 8.15 -4.30
C ASP A 81 13.71 9.31 -3.29
N LYS A 82 13.04 10.42 -3.63
CA LYS A 82 12.94 11.62 -2.78
C LYS A 82 11.55 11.83 -2.18
N SER A 83 10.64 10.88 -2.39
CA SER A 83 9.26 10.97 -1.91
C SER A 83 9.12 10.17 -0.62
N ILE A 84 8.56 10.79 0.41
CA ILE A 84 8.25 10.13 1.69
C ILE A 84 6.74 10.08 1.82
N SER A 85 6.22 8.89 2.10
CA SER A 85 4.81 8.68 2.42
C SER A 85 4.68 8.03 3.79
N THR A 86 3.66 8.40 4.54
CA THR A 86 3.34 7.75 5.81
C THR A 86 2.16 6.81 5.62
N ALA A 87 2.33 5.55 6.03
CA ALA A 87 1.30 4.52 5.96
C ALA A 87 0.88 4.08 7.38
N LYS A 88 -0.42 3.91 7.60
CA LYS A 88 -1.03 3.36 8.80
C LYS A 88 -1.66 2.00 8.49
N ALA A 89 -2.04 1.25 9.50
CA ALA A 89 -2.85 0.05 9.30
C ALA A 89 -4.14 0.38 8.56
N GLY A 90 -4.54 -0.47 7.61
CA GLY A 90 -5.71 -0.24 6.78
C GLY A 90 -5.52 0.83 5.71
N THR A 91 -4.28 1.10 5.28
CA THR A 91 -3.99 2.02 4.17
C THR A 91 -3.27 1.32 3.03
N HIS A 92 -3.32 1.95 1.86
CA HIS A 92 -2.67 1.46 0.65
C HIS A 92 -2.01 2.59 -0.15
N ASN A 93 -1.10 2.20 -1.04
CA ASN A 93 -0.51 3.09 -2.03
C ASN A 93 -0.10 2.29 -3.29
N ILE A 94 0.24 2.96 -4.37
CA ILE A 94 0.88 2.36 -5.54
C ILE A 94 2.24 2.99 -5.75
N PHE A 95 3.18 2.15 -6.01
CA PHE A 95 4.55 2.43 -6.33
C PHE A 95 4.77 2.20 -7.82
N PHE A 96 5.21 3.18 -8.54
CA PHE A 96 5.55 3.09 -9.96
C PHE A 96 7.07 3.13 -10.08
N GLY A 97 7.70 1.98 -10.30
CA GLY A 97 9.13 1.84 -10.52
C GLY A 97 9.43 1.61 -11.99
N ARG A 98 10.09 2.57 -12.65
CA ARG A 98 10.47 2.47 -14.06
C ARG A 98 11.87 1.92 -14.27
N GLU A 99 12.77 2.27 -13.38
CA GLU A 99 14.18 1.90 -13.40
C GLU A 99 14.57 1.31 -12.05
N GLU A 100 15.82 0.94 -11.89
CA GLU A 100 16.33 0.55 -10.58
C GLU A 100 15.91 1.58 -9.54
N CYS A 101 15.19 1.11 -8.56
CA CYS A 101 14.65 1.95 -7.52
C CYS A 101 14.89 1.31 -6.17
N THR A 102 15.29 2.12 -5.22
CA THR A 102 15.43 1.71 -3.84
C THR A 102 14.29 2.31 -3.02
N GLY A 103 13.53 1.45 -2.35
CA GLY A 103 12.55 1.85 -1.36
C GLY A 103 13.06 1.59 0.05
N LYS A 104 12.74 2.48 1.00
CA LYS A 104 13.08 2.31 2.41
C LYS A 104 11.82 2.37 3.27
N ASP A 105 11.66 1.37 4.13
CA ASP A 105 10.62 1.32 5.14
C ASP A 105 11.25 1.56 6.51
N PHE A 106 10.87 2.68 7.17
CA PHE A 106 11.34 3.01 8.51
C PHE A 106 10.40 2.40 9.55
N LEU A 107 10.93 1.47 10.34
CA LEU A 107 10.18 0.65 11.27
C LEU A 107 10.52 1.00 12.72
N HIS A 108 9.50 1.08 13.55
CA HIS A 108 9.63 1.49 14.94
C HIS A 108 9.74 0.30 15.90
N LYS A 109 10.67 0.39 16.86
CA LYS A 109 10.81 -0.62 17.92
C LYS A 109 9.48 -0.93 18.62
N GLY A 110 9.20 -2.22 18.79
CA GLY A 110 8.01 -2.74 19.48
C GLY A 110 6.77 -2.76 18.60
N ASP A 111 6.89 -2.44 17.30
CA ASP A 111 5.77 -2.57 16.38
C ASP A 111 5.67 -4.00 15.80
N THR A 112 4.46 -4.37 15.44
CA THR A 112 4.16 -5.58 14.65
C THR A 112 3.55 -5.12 13.36
N ILE A 113 4.23 -5.44 12.27
CA ILE A 113 3.92 -4.92 10.94
C ILE A 113 3.54 -6.08 10.02
N GLU A 114 2.52 -5.87 9.23
CA GLU A 114 2.16 -6.74 8.11
C GLU A 114 1.84 -5.91 6.89
N VAL A 115 2.46 -6.31 5.77
CA VAL A 115 2.27 -5.67 4.47
C VAL A 115 2.03 -6.73 3.41
N ILE A 116 1.08 -6.45 2.53
CA ILE A 116 0.85 -7.18 1.29
C ILE A 116 1.25 -6.28 0.13
N ALA A 117 2.11 -6.79 -0.75
CA ALA A 117 2.49 -6.10 -1.96
C ALA A 117 2.25 -7.00 -3.19
N LEU A 118 1.71 -6.42 -4.25
CA LEU A 118 1.44 -7.10 -5.51
C LEU A 118 2.25 -6.40 -6.60
N ALA A 119 3.16 -7.13 -7.22
CA ALA A 119 3.97 -6.58 -8.31
C ALA A 119 3.35 -6.91 -9.67
N ILE A 120 3.26 -5.90 -10.52
CA ILE A 120 2.79 -5.96 -11.91
C ILE A 120 3.96 -5.51 -12.78
N SER A 121 4.47 -6.34 -13.68
CA SER A 121 5.57 -5.95 -14.57
C SER A 121 5.15 -4.79 -15.48
N ALA A 122 6.13 -3.98 -15.92
CA ALA A 122 5.87 -2.90 -16.87
C ALA A 122 5.24 -3.39 -18.17
N GLU A 123 5.64 -4.58 -18.64
CA GLU A 123 5.05 -5.21 -19.82
C GLU A 123 3.57 -5.55 -19.61
N GLN A 124 3.24 -6.16 -18.48
CA GLN A 124 1.85 -6.48 -18.14
C GLN A 124 1.00 -5.23 -17.97
N PHE A 125 1.55 -4.17 -17.39
CA PHE A 125 0.84 -2.90 -17.28
C PHE A 125 0.59 -2.25 -18.64
N ALA A 126 1.56 -2.34 -19.58
CA ALA A 126 1.38 -1.89 -20.96
C ALA A 126 0.25 -2.65 -21.67
N GLN A 127 0.16 -3.99 -21.48
CA GLN A 127 -0.91 -4.81 -22.01
C GLN A 127 -2.28 -4.41 -21.46
N ILE A 128 -2.39 -4.21 -20.14
CA ILE A 128 -3.63 -3.73 -19.49
C ILE A 128 -4.02 -2.36 -20.04
N ALA A 129 -3.08 -1.43 -20.16
CA ALA A 129 -3.35 -0.10 -20.68
C ALA A 129 -3.80 -0.10 -22.16
N THR A 130 -3.24 -1.00 -22.97
CA THR A 130 -3.66 -1.18 -24.35
C THR A 130 -5.05 -1.81 -24.45
N GLN A 131 -5.38 -2.74 -23.57
CA GLN A 131 -6.68 -3.41 -23.56
C GLN A 131 -7.81 -2.49 -23.08
N TYR A 132 -7.50 -1.58 -22.13
CA TYR A 132 -8.47 -0.65 -21.54
C TYR A 132 -7.93 0.79 -21.55
N PRO A 133 -7.78 1.39 -22.76
CA PRO A 133 -7.08 2.68 -22.91
C PRO A 133 -7.79 3.83 -22.20
N GLU A 134 -9.13 3.84 -22.18
CA GLU A 134 -9.90 4.89 -21.50
C GLU A 134 -9.63 4.94 -19.98
N THR A 135 -9.23 3.80 -19.38
CA THR A 135 -9.01 3.71 -17.95
C THR A 135 -7.54 3.84 -17.57
N PHE A 136 -6.65 3.17 -18.31
CA PHE A 136 -5.26 3.01 -17.87
C PHE A 136 -4.21 3.74 -18.73
N MET A 137 -4.55 4.21 -19.94
CA MET A 137 -3.55 4.79 -20.83
C MET A 137 -2.91 6.05 -20.24
N SER A 138 -3.68 6.93 -19.61
CA SER A 138 -3.16 8.13 -18.98
C SER A 138 -2.15 7.82 -17.84
N TRP A 139 -2.42 6.75 -17.08
CA TRP A 139 -1.51 6.26 -16.04
C TRP A 139 -0.25 5.62 -16.62
N TYR A 140 -0.39 4.86 -17.71
CA TYR A 140 0.76 4.29 -18.41
C TYR A 140 1.65 5.37 -19.01
N GLU A 141 1.09 6.38 -19.66
CA GLU A 141 1.85 7.52 -20.18
C GLU A 141 2.53 8.33 -19.06
N ARG A 142 1.86 8.51 -17.92
CA ARG A 142 2.47 9.13 -16.73
C ARG A 142 3.65 8.30 -16.25
N TYR A 143 3.48 6.98 -16.14
CA TYR A 143 4.54 6.04 -15.78
C TYR A 143 5.74 6.16 -16.73
N GLN A 144 5.51 6.22 -18.02
CA GLN A 144 6.58 6.36 -19.02
C GLN A 144 7.34 7.69 -18.93
N ARG A 145 6.68 8.77 -18.53
CA ARG A 145 7.26 10.11 -18.46
C ARG A 145 7.92 10.45 -17.12
N SER A 146 7.37 9.97 -16.03
CA SER A 146 7.70 10.50 -14.70
C SER A 146 8.83 9.75 -13.98
N GLY A 147 9.32 8.63 -14.54
CA GLY A 147 10.26 7.78 -13.81
C GLY A 147 9.61 7.10 -12.60
N ASN A 148 10.34 7.03 -11.48
CA ASN A 148 9.83 6.44 -10.25
C ASN A 148 8.93 7.44 -9.50
N PHE A 149 7.77 7.00 -9.03
CA PHE A 149 6.89 7.85 -8.21
C PHE A 149 5.92 7.02 -7.35
N ILE A 150 5.43 7.66 -6.29
CA ILE A 150 4.34 7.14 -5.44
C ILE A 150 3.02 7.77 -5.90
N LEU A 151 1.94 7.00 -5.96
CA LEU A 151 0.61 7.47 -6.37
C LEU A 151 0.13 8.62 -5.49
N SER A 152 0.14 8.41 -4.19
CA SER A 152 -0.20 9.42 -3.18
C SER A 152 1.03 9.71 -2.34
N PRO A 153 1.83 10.76 -2.67
CA PRO A 153 2.92 11.22 -1.84
C PRO A 153 2.37 11.78 -0.52
N ASP A 154 3.21 11.84 0.50
CA ASP A 154 2.93 12.34 1.85
C ASP A 154 2.11 11.40 2.74
N TYR A 155 1.07 10.75 2.25
CA TYR A 155 0.26 9.80 3.02
C TYR A 155 -0.37 8.73 2.14
N SER A 156 -0.55 7.53 2.70
CA SER A 156 -1.24 6.42 2.04
C SER A 156 -2.75 6.54 2.20
N LEU A 157 -3.50 6.10 1.18
CA LEU A 157 -4.96 6.18 1.13
C LEU A 157 -5.61 5.05 1.96
N PRO A 158 -6.83 5.25 2.49
CA PRO A 158 -7.51 4.20 3.24
C PRO A 158 -7.93 3.04 2.33
N THR A 159 -7.65 1.82 2.77
CA THR A 159 -8.10 0.60 2.11
C THR A 159 -9.63 0.46 2.26
N THR A 160 -10.34 0.46 1.13
CA THR A 160 -11.80 0.34 1.13
C THR A 160 -12.25 -1.09 1.46
N PHE A 161 -13.53 -1.25 1.82
CA PHE A 161 -14.12 -2.59 2.03
C PHE A 161 -14.02 -3.48 0.79
N ALA A 162 -14.20 -2.91 -0.40
CA ALA A 162 -14.04 -3.65 -1.66
C ALA A 162 -12.62 -4.17 -1.84
N MET A 163 -11.59 -3.35 -1.54
CA MET A 163 -10.19 -3.78 -1.60
C MET A 163 -9.88 -4.84 -0.55
N GLN A 164 -10.39 -4.72 0.68
CA GLN A 164 -10.23 -5.74 1.72
C GLN A 164 -10.82 -7.07 1.30
N THR A 165 -12.00 -7.04 0.70
CA THR A 165 -12.67 -8.23 0.16
C THR A 165 -11.84 -8.86 -0.96
N ALA A 166 -11.35 -8.06 -1.91
CA ALA A 166 -10.52 -8.56 -3.01
C ALA A 166 -9.19 -9.17 -2.51
N LEU A 167 -8.54 -8.54 -1.51
CA LEU A 167 -7.34 -9.10 -0.86
C LEU A 167 -7.61 -10.43 -0.17
N SER A 168 -8.69 -10.53 0.60
CA SER A 168 -9.09 -11.77 1.28
C SER A 168 -9.38 -12.88 0.27
N GLN A 169 -10.06 -12.57 -0.82
CA GLN A 169 -10.34 -13.52 -1.90
C GLN A 169 -9.08 -13.95 -2.64
N LEU A 170 -8.13 -13.03 -2.86
CA LEU A 170 -6.83 -13.33 -3.46
C LEU A 170 -6.04 -14.33 -2.60
N GLN A 171 -5.98 -14.14 -1.30
CA GLN A 171 -5.31 -15.04 -0.37
C GLN A 171 -5.92 -16.46 -0.37
N GLN A 172 -7.20 -16.56 -0.68
CA GLN A 172 -7.92 -17.84 -0.77
C GLN A 172 -7.92 -18.45 -2.17
N ALA A 173 -7.29 -17.81 -3.15
CA ALA A 173 -7.32 -18.24 -4.55
C ALA A 173 -6.81 -19.67 -4.74
N SER A 174 -5.81 -20.12 -3.95
CA SER A 174 -5.26 -21.48 -4.01
C SER A 174 -6.30 -22.58 -3.80
N LEU A 175 -7.39 -22.29 -3.11
CA LEU A 175 -8.49 -23.24 -2.87
C LEU A 175 -9.28 -23.57 -4.13
N LEU A 176 -9.15 -22.77 -5.18
CA LEU A 176 -9.88 -22.96 -6.45
C LEU A 176 -9.22 -23.95 -7.43
N GLY A 177 -8.13 -24.61 -7.04
CA GLY A 177 -7.44 -25.60 -7.85
C GLY A 177 -7.03 -25.04 -9.22
N LYS A 178 -7.50 -25.61 -10.32
CA LYS A 178 -7.16 -25.15 -11.69
C LYS A 178 -7.59 -23.71 -12.00
N ALA A 179 -8.57 -23.17 -11.31
CA ALA A 179 -9.04 -21.79 -11.48
C ALA A 179 -8.25 -20.79 -10.63
N SER A 180 -7.33 -21.24 -9.78
CA SER A 180 -6.54 -20.40 -8.86
C SER A 180 -5.83 -19.26 -9.58
N ARG A 181 -5.05 -19.59 -10.62
CA ARG A 181 -4.26 -18.61 -11.35
C ARG A 181 -5.12 -17.52 -12.03
N PRO A 182 -6.07 -17.85 -12.92
CA PRO A 182 -6.89 -16.80 -13.56
C PRO A 182 -7.70 -15.99 -12.54
N TYR A 183 -8.17 -16.61 -11.45
CA TYR A 183 -8.86 -15.89 -10.41
C TYR A 183 -7.96 -14.89 -9.70
N ALA A 184 -6.73 -15.28 -9.35
CA ALA A 184 -5.76 -14.40 -8.73
C ALA A 184 -5.39 -13.21 -9.65
N GLU A 185 -5.17 -13.46 -10.95
CA GLU A 185 -4.90 -12.42 -11.94
C GLU A 185 -6.04 -11.37 -12.00
N LEU A 186 -7.30 -11.83 -12.01
CA LEU A 186 -8.47 -10.95 -11.99
C LEU A 186 -8.51 -10.12 -10.71
N LYS A 187 -8.17 -10.68 -9.54
CA LYS A 187 -8.18 -9.97 -8.26
C LYS A 187 -7.07 -8.92 -8.18
N VAL A 188 -5.91 -9.17 -8.77
CA VAL A 188 -4.85 -8.16 -8.85
C VAL A 188 -5.27 -6.98 -9.74
N GLN A 189 -5.91 -7.25 -10.88
CA GLN A 189 -6.44 -6.20 -11.75
C GLN A 189 -7.57 -5.41 -11.09
N GLU A 190 -8.47 -6.08 -10.36
CA GLU A 190 -9.51 -5.43 -9.57
C GLU A 190 -8.91 -4.48 -8.52
N LEU A 191 -7.87 -4.91 -7.80
CA LEU A 191 -7.19 -4.07 -6.81
C LEU A 191 -6.52 -2.85 -7.45
N LEU A 192 -5.84 -3.03 -8.59
CA LEU A 192 -5.26 -1.91 -9.34
C LEU A 192 -6.33 -0.90 -9.72
N LEU A 193 -7.44 -1.35 -10.30
CA LEU A 193 -8.55 -0.50 -10.71
C LEU A 193 -9.14 0.28 -9.53
N LEU A 194 -9.41 -0.40 -8.42
CA LEU A 194 -9.98 0.21 -7.22
C LEU A 194 -9.07 1.28 -6.61
N GLN A 195 -7.75 1.05 -6.57
CA GLN A 195 -6.78 2.02 -6.06
C GLN A 195 -6.69 3.27 -6.93
N LEU A 196 -6.58 3.11 -8.26
CA LEU A 196 -6.52 4.24 -9.19
C LEU A 196 -7.84 5.04 -9.18
N TYR A 197 -8.98 4.35 -9.21
CA TYR A 197 -10.29 4.99 -9.13
C TYR A 197 -10.45 5.82 -7.85
N GLN A 198 -10.07 5.27 -6.69
CA GLN A 198 -10.16 6.02 -5.43
C GLN A 198 -9.28 7.27 -5.45
N TYR A 199 -8.07 7.17 -5.97
CA TYR A 199 -7.17 8.31 -6.10
C TYR A 199 -7.77 9.39 -7.01
N GLU A 200 -8.33 9.03 -8.17
CA GLU A 200 -8.97 9.98 -9.10
C GLU A 200 -10.20 10.66 -8.45
N GLN A 201 -11.01 9.90 -7.72
CA GLN A 201 -12.14 10.46 -6.98
C GLN A 201 -11.70 11.49 -5.94
N GLN A 202 -10.60 11.25 -5.25
CA GLN A 202 -10.07 12.21 -4.29
C GLN A 202 -9.51 13.47 -4.96
N GLN A 203 -8.87 13.34 -6.10
CA GLN A 203 -8.39 14.49 -6.87
C GLN A 203 -9.53 15.33 -7.45
N SER A 204 -10.62 14.69 -7.89
CA SER A 204 -11.80 15.36 -8.43
C SER A 204 -12.69 15.98 -7.36
N GLN A 205 -12.72 15.41 -6.16
CA GLN A 205 -13.36 16.00 -5.00
C GLN A 205 -12.44 17.05 -4.37
N SER A 206 -12.23 18.17 -5.04
CA SER A 206 -11.75 19.36 -4.36
C SER A 206 -12.81 19.76 -3.32
N CYS A 207 -12.67 19.23 -2.11
CA CYS A 207 -13.60 19.54 -1.02
C CYS A 207 -13.63 21.06 -0.84
N GLN A 208 -14.77 21.69 -1.10
CA GLN A 208 -14.94 23.13 -0.98
C GLN A 208 -14.54 23.65 0.40
N TYR A 209 -14.52 22.76 1.40
CA TYR A 209 -14.24 23.05 2.80
C TYR A 209 -12.90 22.47 3.31
N CYS A 210 -12.31 21.47 2.62
CA CYS A 210 -11.00 20.90 2.95
C CYS A 210 -9.95 21.43 1.96
N LYS A 211 -9.52 22.69 2.16
CA LYS A 211 -8.61 23.38 1.24
C LYS A 211 -7.13 23.07 1.48
N THR A 212 -6.80 22.47 2.60
CA THR A 212 -5.42 22.17 2.98
C THR A 212 -5.25 20.69 3.29
N GLN A 213 -4.03 20.19 3.12
CA GLN A 213 -3.65 18.84 3.49
C GLN A 213 -3.91 18.55 4.99
N THR A 214 -3.75 19.57 5.83
CA THR A 214 -4.09 19.51 7.25
C THR A 214 -5.59 19.28 7.48
N ASP A 215 -6.46 19.86 6.66
CA ASP A 215 -7.91 19.62 6.76
C ASP A 215 -8.25 18.16 6.41
N VAL A 216 -7.64 17.62 5.36
CA VAL A 216 -7.82 16.21 4.95
C VAL A 216 -7.34 15.26 6.05
N GLN A 217 -6.16 15.54 6.63
CA GLN A 217 -5.61 14.75 7.74
C GLN A 217 -6.58 14.71 8.94
N LYS A 218 -7.16 15.84 9.32
CA LYS A 218 -8.15 15.93 10.39
C LYS A 218 -9.41 15.09 10.12
N MET A 219 -9.84 14.99 8.86
CA MET A 219 -10.99 14.13 8.50
C MET A 219 -10.67 12.65 8.68
N TYR A 220 -9.44 12.23 8.36
CA TYR A 220 -8.99 10.87 8.64
C TYR A 220 -8.91 10.58 10.13
N GLU A 221 -8.42 11.52 10.94
CA GLU A 221 -8.39 11.37 12.41
C GLU A 221 -9.80 11.22 12.99
N VAL A 222 -10.78 11.98 12.50
CA VAL A 222 -12.20 11.84 12.90
C VAL A 222 -12.73 10.46 12.53
N ARG A 223 -12.47 9.97 11.32
CA ARG A 223 -12.86 8.62 10.90
C ARG A 223 -12.26 7.56 11.82
N ASP A 224 -10.97 7.67 12.13
CA ASP A 224 -10.26 6.71 12.97
C ASP A 224 -10.82 6.71 14.40
N MET A 225 -11.18 7.89 14.94
CA MET A 225 -11.87 8.01 16.24
C MET A 225 -13.25 7.34 16.23
N LEU A 226 -14.04 7.53 15.17
CA LEU A 226 -15.35 6.89 15.00
C LEU A 226 -15.23 5.37 14.90
N THR A 227 -14.19 4.89 14.21
CA THR A 227 -13.97 3.44 14.05
C THR A 227 -13.46 2.78 15.34
N ALA A 228 -12.68 3.48 16.14
CA ALA A 228 -12.16 2.99 17.41
C ALA A 228 -13.20 2.98 18.55
N GLN A 229 -14.25 3.82 18.45
CA GLN A 229 -15.23 4.00 19.52
C GLN A 229 -16.63 3.51 19.11
N LEU A 230 -16.73 2.28 18.62
CA LEU A 230 -18.01 1.68 18.19
C LEU A 230 -19.08 1.60 19.31
N ASN A 231 -18.68 1.63 20.57
CA ASN A 231 -19.58 1.51 21.72
C ASN A 231 -20.06 2.86 22.29
N THR A 232 -19.43 3.97 21.93
CA THR A 232 -19.80 5.33 22.36
C THR A 232 -19.74 6.24 21.15
N THR A 233 -20.90 6.68 20.66
CA THR A 233 -20.96 7.58 19.50
C THR A 233 -20.59 9.00 19.95
N PRO A 234 -19.40 9.52 19.63
CA PRO A 234 -19.02 10.89 19.98
C PRO A 234 -19.88 11.89 19.19
N THR A 235 -20.17 13.01 19.80
CA THR A 235 -20.89 14.11 19.14
C THR A 235 -19.97 14.82 18.13
N ILE A 236 -20.57 15.50 17.14
CA ILE A 236 -19.84 16.31 16.15
C ILE A 236 -18.97 17.37 16.85
N THR A 237 -19.46 17.96 17.93
CA THR A 237 -18.74 18.95 18.74
C THR A 237 -17.47 18.37 19.38
N GLU A 238 -17.56 17.15 19.93
CA GLU A 238 -16.41 16.44 20.53
C GLU A 238 -15.38 16.08 19.47
N LEU A 239 -15.82 15.58 18.32
CA LEU A 239 -14.95 15.25 17.18
C LEU A 239 -14.23 16.51 16.66
N ALA A 240 -14.98 17.61 16.45
CA ALA A 240 -14.42 18.86 15.96
C ALA A 240 -13.35 19.41 16.92
N ARG A 241 -13.61 19.34 18.22
CA ARG A 241 -12.65 19.77 19.26
C ARG A 241 -11.42 18.88 19.29
N ALA A 242 -11.59 17.56 19.22
CA ALA A 242 -10.49 16.61 19.29
C ALA A 242 -9.47 16.81 18.17
N VAL A 243 -9.92 17.08 16.93
CA VAL A 243 -9.01 17.29 15.78
C VAL A 243 -8.72 18.76 15.47
N GLY A 244 -9.18 19.68 16.34
CA GLY A 244 -8.90 21.12 16.17
C GLY A 244 -9.51 21.71 14.89
N THR A 245 -10.78 21.37 14.60
CA THR A 245 -11.55 21.92 13.48
C THR A 245 -12.90 22.47 13.96
N ASN A 246 -13.71 22.98 13.05
CA ASN A 246 -15.06 23.40 13.39
C ASN A 246 -16.12 22.40 12.90
N GLU A 247 -17.28 22.36 13.56
CA GLU A 247 -18.39 21.47 13.25
C GLU A 247 -18.85 21.58 11.80
N LYS A 248 -18.86 22.81 11.26
CA LYS A 248 -19.29 23.06 9.88
C LYS A 248 -18.41 22.34 8.86
N LYS A 249 -17.09 22.23 9.11
CA LYS A 249 -16.17 21.46 8.25
C LYS A 249 -16.38 19.95 8.36
N LEU A 250 -16.88 19.44 9.48
CA LEU A 250 -17.16 18.02 9.67
C LEU A 250 -18.51 17.58 9.08
N CYS A 251 -19.46 18.53 8.88
CA CYS A 251 -20.79 18.22 8.36
C CYS A 251 -20.89 18.23 6.84
N TYR A 252 -19.85 18.68 6.15
CA TYR A 252 -19.79 18.79 4.69
C TYR A 252 -18.63 17.95 4.10
#